data_3a983b6e4e426cbbaaff53af0500a0b1
#
_entry.id   3a983b6e4e426cbbaaff53af0500a0b1
#
_cell.length_a   1.000
_cell.length_b   1.000
_cell.length_c   1.000
_cell.angle_alpha   90.00
_cell.angle_beta   90.00
_cell.angle_gamma   90.00
#
_symmetry.space_group_name_H-M   'P 1'
#
loop_
_entity.id
_entity.type
_entity.pdbx_description
1 polymer ?
#
loop_
_entity_poly.entity_id
_entity_poly.type
_entity_poly.pdbx_seq_one_letter_code
_entity_poly.pdbx_strand_id
1 'polypeptide(L)'
;MLLLCFFNTSIAQNIIPKPNSYITSNDNFEWNNDIAVYVKASRNDARQLKNYIKDVFGLNKFLVGLPKPLFSSNKHTSFTNPGKLLSLVCTSKTKPIRGELLTQYQQGYNIKISTTRIDVTAPTACGLFYALQTLRQLIVNGKLKCATIADSPRFMYRGYHLDCSRHFWTKDFIKKQLDAMAYFKMNVFHWHLVDGGGWRMEVKKYPLLVQETAYRTQSSWDRWWMDKDRHYAHKADKGAYGGYYTQEDIKEVVRYAAERHIEVLPEIELPGHSDEVCFAYPELSCAKKPYVNSDLCVGNEATYVFAENILKEVMDLFPSKFIHIGGDEADRSAWEKCPLCQQKMQEHKLKNTAELQSYFTHRIELFLNKHGRTLMGWDEIVEGKLAPNAGVMSWRGEQNGIEAAKLGHPVVMTPVSYCYIDMYQDAPMKEPKAQGGIIPLRKIYSYDPLPITLRGTEGEKSILGLQACLWKI
;
A
#
# COMPACT_ATOMS: atom_id res chain seq x y z
N MET A 1 24.99 -1.52 -54.09
CA MET A 1 23.95 -2.19 -53.29
C MET A 1 23.78 -1.38 -52.01
N LEU A 2 22.85 -0.40 -51.99
CA LEU A 2 22.59 0.48 -50.84
C LEU A 2 21.71 -0.28 -49.87
N LEU A 3 22.25 -0.56 -48.66
CA LEU A 3 21.50 -1.13 -47.54
C LEU A 3 20.65 0.00 -46.92
N LEU A 4 19.37 0.06 -47.22
CA LEU A 4 18.40 0.90 -46.55
C LEU A 4 18.15 0.32 -45.15
N CYS A 5 18.87 0.82 -44.15
CA CYS A 5 18.50 0.62 -42.73
C CYS A 5 17.21 1.35 -42.45
N PHE A 6 16.11 0.63 -42.36
CA PHE A 6 14.88 1.14 -41.76
C PHE A 6 15.12 1.35 -40.25
N PHE A 7 15.42 2.58 -39.88
CA PHE A 7 15.29 2.99 -38.48
C PHE A 7 13.81 2.96 -38.14
N ASN A 8 13.35 1.88 -37.53
CA ASN A 8 12.14 1.91 -36.76
C ASN A 8 12.36 2.89 -35.60
N THR A 9 11.91 4.13 -35.78
CA THR A 9 11.75 5.07 -34.65
C THR A 9 10.70 4.45 -33.75
N SER A 10 11.12 3.68 -32.75
CA SER A 10 10.24 3.27 -31.67
C SER A 10 9.81 4.56 -30.98
N ILE A 11 8.58 4.98 -31.22
CA ILE A 11 7.94 6.02 -30.43
C ILE A 11 7.99 5.51 -29.00
N ALA A 12 8.69 6.23 -28.13
CA ALA A 12 8.79 5.89 -26.71
C ALA A 12 7.38 5.65 -26.17
N GLN A 13 7.16 4.46 -25.64
CA GLN A 13 5.86 4.12 -25.05
C GLN A 13 5.73 4.90 -23.77
N ASN A 14 4.81 5.87 -23.73
CA ASN A 14 4.56 6.71 -22.54
C ASN A 14 3.68 6.03 -21.50
N ILE A 15 3.61 4.68 -21.49
CA ILE A 15 2.80 3.93 -20.53
C ILE A 15 3.69 3.45 -19.38
N ILE A 16 3.36 3.83 -18.15
CA ILE A 16 4.05 3.41 -16.94
C ILE A 16 3.02 2.77 -15.98
N PRO A 17 3.23 1.52 -15.55
CA PRO A 17 4.24 0.55 -16.00
C PRO A 17 4.06 0.16 -17.47
N LYS A 18 5.17 -0.20 -18.13
CA LYS A 18 5.13 -0.72 -19.50
C LYS A 18 4.32 -2.02 -19.54
N PRO A 19 3.31 -2.15 -20.42
CA PRO A 19 2.53 -3.38 -20.54
C PRO A 19 3.36 -4.53 -21.12
N ASN A 20 2.95 -5.76 -20.82
CA ASN A 20 3.62 -6.98 -21.28
C ASN A 20 3.62 -7.09 -22.81
N SER A 21 2.55 -6.64 -23.47
CA SER A 21 2.44 -6.58 -24.93
C SER A 21 1.73 -5.31 -25.35
N TYR A 22 2.30 -4.62 -26.34
CA TYR A 22 1.71 -3.43 -26.97
C TYR A 22 2.06 -3.40 -28.46
N ILE A 23 1.10 -3.77 -29.29
CA ILE A 23 1.24 -3.83 -30.75
C ILE A 23 0.34 -2.78 -31.38
N THR A 24 0.91 -1.80 -32.07
CA THR A 24 0.20 -0.69 -32.70
C THR A 24 0.00 -0.88 -34.18
N SER A 25 -1.02 -0.22 -34.76
CA SER A 25 -1.16 0.04 -36.20
C SER A 25 -0.96 1.53 -36.50
N ASN A 26 -1.03 1.89 -37.79
CA ASN A 26 -0.88 3.28 -38.22
C ASN A 26 -2.15 4.13 -37.96
N ASP A 27 -3.30 3.49 -37.80
CA ASP A 27 -4.56 4.17 -37.61
C ASP A 27 -4.69 4.76 -36.20
N ASN A 28 -5.66 5.70 -36.03
CA ASN A 28 -5.94 6.32 -34.75
C ASN A 28 -7.45 6.19 -34.43
N PHE A 29 -7.72 6.06 -33.13
CA PHE A 29 -9.03 6.28 -32.56
C PHE A 29 -9.11 7.75 -32.08
N GLU A 30 -10.09 8.50 -32.56
CA GLU A 30 -10.36 9.87 -32.10
C GLU A 30 -11.22 9.83 -30.85
N TRP A 31 -10.67 10.30 -29.72
CA TRP A 31 -11.36 10.38 -28.44
C TRP A 31 -12.21 11.67 -28.38
N ASN A 32 -13.48 11.55 -28.03
CA ASN A 32 -14.37 12.69 -27.78
C ASN A 32 -15.47 12.30 -26.78
N ASN A 33 -16.31 13.25 -26.38
CA ASN A 33 -17.36 13.04 -25.37
C ASN A 33 -18.60 12.29 -25.91
N ASP A 34 -18.69 12.03 -27.22
CA ASP A 34 -19.82 11.29 -27.84
C ASP A 34 -19.63 9.77 -27.80
N ILE A 35 -18.50 9.30 -27.24
CA ILE A 35 -18.23 7.87 -27.11
C ILE A 35 -19.29 7.23 -26.22
N ALA A 36 -20.00 6.24 -26.74
CA ALA A 36 -20.90 5.41 -25.96
C ALA A 36 -20.12 4.41 -25.12
N VAL A 37 -20.56 4.15 -23.89
CA VAL A 37 -19.89 3.26 -22.94
C VAL A 37 -20.78 2.10 -22.58
N TYR A 38 -20.27 0.88 -22.74
CA TYR A 38 -20.90 -0.35 -22.26
C TYR A 38 -20.05 -0.99 -21.16
N VAL A 39 -20.67 -1.33 -20.04
CA VAL A 39 -19.99 -2.00 -18.92
C VAL A 39 -20.77 -3.24 -18.53
N LYS A 40 -20.11 -4.42 -18.64
CA LYS A 40 -20.61 -5.72 -18.17
C LYS A 40 -19.73 -6.20 -17.00
N ALA A 41 -20.24 -5.99 -15.79
CA ALA A 41 -19.63 -6.43 -14.52
C ALA A 41 -20.74 -6.67 -13.49
N SER A 42 -20.40 -6.98 -12.24
CA SER A 42 -21.39 -6.99 -11.17
C SER A 42 -22.06 -5.63 -11.02
N ARG A 43 -23.27 -5.57 -10.46
CA ARG A 43 -24.01 -4.30 -10.31
C ARG A 43 -23.20 -3.21 -9.59
N ASN A 44 -22.47 -3.58 -8.55
CA ASN A 44 -21.65 -2.64 -7.78
C ASN A 44 -20.43 -2.19 -8.58
N ASP A 45 -19.67 -3.14 -9.14
CA ASP A 45 -18.48 -2.84 -9.95
C ASP A 45 -18.83 -1.99 -11.18
N ALA A 46 -19.92 -2.31 -11.87
CA ALA A 46 -20.38 -1.53 -13.00
C ALA A 46 -20.73 -0.09 -12.61
N ARG A 47 -21.32 0.12 -11.43
CA ARG A 47 -21.60 1.46 -10.90
C ARG A 47 -20.32 2.23 -10.63
N GLN A 48 -19.34 1.61 -9.93
CA GLN A 48 -18.05 2.23 -9.61
C GLN A 48 -17.27 2.59 -10.88
N LEU A 49 -17.17 1.65 -11.83
CA LEU A 49 -16.49 1.90 -13.12
C LEU A 49 -17.16 3.03 -13.90
N LYS A 50 -18.50 3.08 -13.96
CA LYS A 50 -19.24 4.16 -14.63
C LYS A 50 -18.99 5.52 -13.98
N ASN A 51 -19.00 5.59 -12.65
CA ASN A 51 -18.68 6.83 -11.93
C ASN A 51 -17.26 7.27 -12.26
N TYR A 52 -16.28 6.36 -12.17
CA TYR A 52 -14.90 6.67 -12.51
C TYR A 52 -14.74 7.16 -13.96
N ILE A 53 -15.39 6.50 -14.92
CA ILE A 53 -15.38 6.90 -16.34
C ILE A 53 -15.99 8.29 -16.52
N LYS A 54 -17.08 8.58 -15.85
CA LYS A 54 -17.70 9.91 -15.88
C LYS A 54 -16.78 10.99 -15.34
N ASP A 55 -16.19 10.74 -14.17
CA ASP A 55 -15.40 11.73 -13.44
C ASP A 55 -14.04 12.00 -14.09
N VAL A 56 -13.40 10.95 -14.63
CA VAL A 56 -12.03 11.04 -15.17
C VAL A 56 -12.00 11.28 -16.68
N PHE A 57 -12.93 10.68 -17.42
CA PHE A 57 -12.94 10.76 -18.88
C PHE A 57 -14.06 11.66 -19.45
N GLY A 58 -14.96 12.17 -18.62
CA GLY A 58 -16.06 13.01 -19.02
C GLY A 58 -17.16 12.30 -19.83
N LEU A 59 -17.13 10.97 -19.92
CA LEU A 59 -18.08 10.19 -20.72
C LEU A 59 -19.36 9.91 -19.94
N ASN A 60 -20.51 10.29 -20.52
CA ASN A 60 -21.81 10.20 -19.86
C ASN A 60 -22.83 9.31 -20.59
N LYS A 61 -22.50 8.79 -21.76
CA LYS A 61 -23.40 8.04 -22.64
C LYS A 61 -23.32 6.54 -22.37
N PHE A 62 -24.00 6.06 -21.33
CA PHE A 62 -23.94 4.65 -20.91
C PHE A 62 -25.05 3.81 -21.57
N LEU A 63 -24.66 2.68 -22.18
CA LEU A 63 -25.56 1.74 -22.82
C LEU A 63 -26.04 0.66 -21.83
N VAL A 64 -27.29 0.23 -21.96
CA VAL A 64 -27.88 -0.88 -21.17
C VAL A 64 -27.48 -2.25 -21.75
N GLY A 65 -27.26 -2.34 -23.07
CA GLY A 65 -26.86 -3.56 -23.78
C GLY A 65 -25.82 -3.28 -24.85
N LEU A 66 -25.07 -4.31 -25.28
CA LEU A 66 -24.19 -4.18 -26.45
C LEU A 66 -25.04 -3.99 -27.71
N PRO A 67 -24.70 -3.03 -28.57
CA PRO A 67 -25.28 -2.94 -29.91
C PRO A 67 -25.00 -4.25 -30.65
N LYS A 68 -26.00 -4.86 -31.22
CA LYS A 68 -25.83 -6.06 -32.08
C LYS A 68 -24.94 -5.70 -33.26
N PRO A 69 -24.05 -6.61 -33.71
CA PRO A 69 -23.29 -6.39 -34.95
C PRO A 69 -24.26 -6.23 -36.12
N LEU A 70 -23.92 -5.35 -37.05
CA LEU A 70 -24.73 -4.94 -38.25
C LEU A 70 -24.98 -6.10 -39.26
N PHE A 71 -24.68 -7.34 -38.95
CA PHE A 71 -24.92 -8.50 -39.83
C PHE A 71 -26.12 -9.34 -39.34
N SER A 72 -27.29 -8.71 -39.28
CA SER A 72 -28.58 -9.42 -39.23
C SER A 72 -29.52 -8.81 -40.24
N SER A 73 -29.86 -9.59 -41.22
CA SER A 73 -30.73 -9.24 -42.37
C SER A 73 -32.21 -9.05 -42.03
N ASN A 74 -32.59 -8.73 -40.79
CA ASN A 74 -33.96 -8.45 -40.42
C ASN A 74 -34.16 -6.96 -40.18
N LYS A 75 -34.89 -6.34 -41.14
CA LYS A 75 -35.42 -4.99 -41.13
C LYS A 75 -36.33 -4.77 -39.91
N HIS A 76 -36.25 -3.58 -39.32
CA HIS A 76 -37.11 -2.97 -38.28
C HIS A 76 -36.64 -3.13 -36.83
N THR A 77 -35.48 -2.53 -36.51
CA THR A 77 -35.30 -1.77 -35.27
C THR A 77 -34.25 -0.70 -35.56
N SER A 78 -34.59 0.55 -35.48
CA SER A 78 -33.70 1.70 -35.66
C SER A 78 -32.77 1.83 -34.46
N PHE A 79 -31.72 1.01 -34.40
CA PHE A 79 -30.58 1.27 -33.55
C PHE A 79 -29.66 2.22 -34.32
N THR A 80 -29.67 3.47 -33.94
CA THR A 80 -28.64 4.41 -34.37
C THR A 80 -27.28 3.82 -34.00
N ASN A 81 -26.43 3.65 -35.01
CA ASN A 81 -25.02 3.26 -34.78
C ASN A 81 -24.42 4.24 -33.77
N PRO A 82 -23.94 3.81 -32.59
CA PRO A 82 -23.52 4.74 -31.55
C PRO A 82 -22.25 5.54 -31.92
N GLY A 83 -21.80 5.48 -33.18
CA GLY A 83 -20.57 6.14 -33.62
C GLY A 83 -19.35 5.43 -33.06
N LYS A 84 -18.85 5.90 -31.94
CA LYS A 84 -17.71 5.29 -31.24
C LYS A 84 -18.13 4.59 -29.94
N LEU A 85 -17.48 3.48 -29.62
CA LEU A 85 -17.85 2.64 -28.47
C LEU A 85 -16.62 2.30 -27.62
N LEU A 86 -16.75 2.48 -26.30
CA LEU A 86 -15.89 1.89 -25.27
C LEU A 86 -16.67 0.75 -24.59
N SER A 87 -16.18 -0.47 -24.73
CA SER A 87 -16.79 -1.66 -24.16
C SER A 87 -15.88 -2.28 -23.09
N LEU A 88 -16.38 -2.40 -21.86
CA LEU A 88 -15.69 -3.03 -20.73
C LEU A 88 -16.46 -4.30 -20.31
N VAL A 89 -15.79 -5.46 -20.36
CA VAL A 89 -16.41 -6.75 -20.05
C VAL A 89 -15.58 -7.52 -19.02
N CYS A 90 -16.18 -7.73 -17.86
CA CYS A 90 -15.66 -8.68 -16.87
C CYS A 90 -16.01 -10.11 -17.31
N THR A 91 -14.99 -10.98 -17.41
CA THR A 91 -15.15 -12.34 -17.97
C THR A 91 -15.36 -13.39 -16.89
N SER A 92 -14.88 -13.18 -15.67
CA SER A 92 -15.08 -14.14 -14.56
C SER A 92 -16.38 -13.86 -13.80
N LYS A 93 -16.99 -14.92 -13.29
CA LYS A 93 -18.11 -14.85 -12.34
C LYS A 93 -17.64 -14.88 -10.89
N THR A 94 -16.38 -15.24 -10.64
CA THR A 94 -15.79 -15.32 -9.30
C THR A 94 -15.54 -13.94 -8.75
N LYS A 95 -16.07 -13.65 -7.56
CA LYS A 95 -15.81 -12.38 -6.87
C LYS A 95 -14.52 -12.49 -6.05
N PRO A 96 -13.66 -11.48 -6.10
CA PRO A 96 -12.53 -11.38 -5.18
C PRO A 96 -13.00 -11.33 -3.72
N ILE A 97 -12.20 -11.89 -2.83
CA ILE A 97 -12.43 -11.80 -1.39
C ILE A 97 -11.91 -10.43 -0.93
N ARG A 98 -12.75 -9.72 -0.19
CA ARG A 98 -12.40 -8.39 0.34
C ARG A 98 -11.25 -8.50 1.34
N GLY A 99 -10.25 -7.64 1.19
CA GLY A 99 -9.09 -7.61 2.07
C GLY A 99 -7.98 -8.58 1.68
N GLU A 100 -8.17 -9.40 0.64
CA GLU A 100 -7.13 -10.26 0.09
C GLU A 100 -6.49 -9.67 -1.16
N LEU A 101 -5.17 -9.90 -1.32
CA LEU A 101 -4.46 -9.51 -2.53
C LEU A 101 -4.96 -10.32 -3.73
N LEU A 102 -5.23 -9.62 -4.82
CA LEU A 102 -5.60 -10.27 -6.09
C LEU A 102 -4.38 -10.93 -6.74
N THR A 103 -4.58 -12.10 -7.32
CA THR A 103 -3.55 -12.76 -8.14
C THR A 103 -3.20 -11.93 -9.38
N GLN A 104 -2.04 -12.19 -9.99
CA GLN A 104 -1.63 -11.53 -11.24
C GLN A 104 -2.70 -11.70 -12.33
N TYR A 105 -3.27 -12.89 -12.47
CA TYR A 105 -4.35 -13.18 -13.42
C TYR A 105 -5.58 -12.31 -13.16
N GLN A 106 -6.02 -12.20 -11.91
CA GLN A 106 -7.20 -11.40 -11.55
C GLN A 106 -7.00 -9.90 -11.82
N GLN A 107 -5.76 -9.42 -11.84
CA GLN A 107 -5.40 -8.04 -12.12
C GLN A 107 -5.10 -7.77 -13.60
N GLY A 108 -5.00 -8.81 -14.41
CA GLY A 108 -4.69 -8.72 -15.85
C GLY A 108 -5.85 -8.17 -16.68
N TYR A 109 -5.52 -7.67 -17.89
CA TYR A 109 -6.49 -7.16 -18.84
C TYR A 109 -5.99 -7.26 -20.29
N ASN A 110 -6.93 -7.18 -21.24
CA ASN A 110 -6.67 -7.03 -22.67
C ASN A 110 -7.43 -5.83 -23.21
N ILE A 111 -6.81 -5.06 -24.09
CA ILE A 111 -7.42 -3.93 -24.80
C ILE A 111 -7.22 -4.14 -26.30
N LYS A 112 -8.30 -3.97 -27.08
CA LYS A 112 -8.23 -3.89 -28.56
C LYS A 112 -8.82 -2.56 -29.00
N ILE A 113 -8.01 -1.76 -29.68
CA ILE A 113 -8.39 -0.42 -30.15
C ILE A 113 -8.45 -0.45 -31.68
N SER A 114 -9.60 -0.12 -32.24
CA SER A 114 -9.84 0.14 -33.66
C SER A 114 -10.23 1.61 -33.87
N THR A 115 -10.43 2.06 -35.08
CA THR A 115 -10.83 3.45 -35.39
C THR A 115 -12.19 3.86 -34.82
N THR A 116 -13.06 2.88 -34.53
CA THR A 116 -14.45 3.14 -34.04
C THR A 116 -14.75 2.49 -32.69
N ARG A 117 -13.89 1.60 -32.19
CA ARG A 117 -14.21 0.79 -31.03
C ARG A 117 -12.98 0.49 -30.17
N ILE A 118 -13.18 0.57 -28.88
CA ILE A 118 -12.24 0.10 -27.84
C ILE A 118 -12.92 -1.02 -27.06
N ASP A 119 -12.37 -2.24 -27.15
CA ASP A 119 -12.83 -3.38 -26.38
C ASP A 119 -11.84 -3.70 -25.28
N VAL A 120 -12.32 -3.72 -24.04
CA VAL A 120 -11.56 -4.07 -22.84
C VAL A 120 -12.16 -5.33 -22.23
N THR A 121 -11.34 -6.32 -22.00
CA THR A 121 -11.72 -7.55 -21.29
C THR A 121 -10.77 -7.81 -20.13
N ALA A 122 -11.30 -8.24 -19.00
CA ALA A 122 -10.53 -8.60 -17.82
C ALA A 122 -11.25 -9.65 -16.97
N PRO A 123 -10.55 -10.48 -16.20
CA PRO A 123 -11.18 -11.43 -15.27
C PRO A 123 -11.99 -10.73 -14.17
N THR A 124 -11.56 -9.55 -13.71
CA THR A 124 -12.20 -8.81 -12.61
C THR A 124 -12.40 -7.33 -12.95
N ALA A 125 -13.17 -6.62 -12.13
CA ALA A 125 -13.31 -5.18 -12.21
C ALA A 125 -11.98 -4.44 -11.98
N CYS A 126 -11.07 -4.99 -11.19
CA CYS A 126 -9.72 -4.46 -10.98
C CYS A 126 -8.93 -4.41 -12.30
N GLY A 127 -8.93 -5.50 -13.08
CA GLY A 127 -8.28 -5.51 -14.39
C GLY A 127 -8.91 -4.50 -15.36
N LEU A 128 -10.25 -4.36 -15.35
CA LEU A 128 -10.94 -3.31 -16.14
C LEU A 128 -10.50 -1.92 -15.71
N PHE A 129 -10.35 -1.67 -14.41
CA PHE A 129 -9.87 -0.40 -13.87
C PHE A 129 -8.43 -0.10 -14.31
N TYR A 130 -7.54 -1.09 -14.28
CA TYR A 130 -6.16 -0.93 -14.73
C TYR A 130 -6.07 -0.69 -16.25
N ALA A 131 -6.94 -1.31 -17.02
CA ALA A 131 -7.07 -1.00 -18.45
C ALA A 131 -7.47 0.47 -18.68
N LEU A 132 -8.39 1.02 -17.86
CA LEU A 132 -8.74 2.44 -17.91
C LEU A 132 -7.54 3.34 -17.59
N GLN A 133 -6.67 2.97 -16.64
CA GLN A 133 -5.44 3.73 -16.38
C GLN A 133 -4.50 3.71 -17.60
N THR A 134 -4.39 2.59 -18.28
CA THR A 134 -3.62 2.49 -19.52
C THR A 134 -4.21 3.37 -20.62
N LEU A 135 -5.53 3.34 -20.83
CA LEU A 135 -6.18 4.23 -21.79
C LEU A 135 -5.97 5.70 -21.44
N ARG A 136 -6.04 6.07 -20.16
CA ARG A 136 -5.78 7.43 -19.66
C ARG A 136 -4.40 7.94 -20.05
N GLN A 137 -3.38 7.08 -20.01
CA GLN A 137 -2.00 7.40 -20.38
C GLN A 137 -1.81 7.45 -21.91
N LEU A 138 -2.61 6.71 -22.68
CA LEU A 138 -2.52 6.66 -24.14
C LEU A 138 -3.22 7.82 -24.84
N ILE A 139 -4.19 8.47 -24.20
CA ILE A 139 -4.93 9.57 -24.80
C ILE A 139 -4.06 10.83 -24.80
N VAL A 140 -3.58 11.21 -25.98
CA VAL A 140 -2.79 12.44 -26.17
C VAL A 140 -3.51 13.32 -27.17
N ASN A 141 -3.86 14.56 -26.79
CA ASN A 141 -4.56 15.52 -27.63
C ASN A 141 -5.85 14.94 -28.28
N GLY A 142 -6.62 14.16 -27.50
CA GLY A 142 -7.85 13.54 -28.00
C GLY A 142 -7.65 12.41 -29.00
N LYS A 143 -6.47 11.81 -29.08
CA LYS A 143 -6.15 10.69 -29.98
C LYS A 143 -5.42 9.59 -29.27
N LEU A 144 -5.61 8.34 -29.71
CA LEU A 144 -4.79 7.20 -29.32
C LEU A 144 -4.60 6.26 -30.54
N LYS A 145 -3.44 5.62 -30.62
CA LYS A 145 -3.14 4.66 -31.68
C LYS A 145 -4.06 3.45 -31.61
N CYS A 146 -4.51 2.97 -32.78
CA CYS A 146 -5.12 1.65 -32.84
C CYS A 146 -4.08 0.61 -32.44
N ALA A 147 -4.47 -0.29 -31.53
CA ALA A 147 -3.53 -1.21 -30.89
C ALA A 147 -4.20 -2.45 -30.31
N THR A 148 -3.38 -3.48 -30.08
CA THR A 148 -3.71 -4.58 -29.18
C THR A 148 -2.75 -4.56 -28.01
N ILE A 149 -3.29 -4.58 -26.78
CA ILE A 149 -2.53 -4.52 -25.53
C ILE A 149 -2.94 -5.70 -24.66
N ALA A 150 -1.97 -6.40 -24.11
CA ALA A 150 -2.17 -7.40 -23.07
C ALA A 150 -1.23 -7.10 -21.91
N ASP A 151 -1.77 -7.09 -20.70
CA ASP A 151 -1.01 -6.76 -19.52
C ASP A 151 -1.49 -7.52 -18.28
N SER A 152 -0.55 -7.84 -17.40
CA SER A 152 -0.80 -8.36 -16.06
C SER A 152 0.41 -8.01 -15.18
N PRO A 153 0.22 -7.73 -13.89
CA PRO A 153 1.34 -7.42 -13.03
C PRO A 153 2.22 -8.65 -12.82
N ARG A 154 3.54 -8.43 -12.72
CA ARG A 154 4.49 -9.48 -12.35
C ARG A 154 4.34 -9.89 -10.88
N PHE A 155 3.99 -8.94 -9.99
CA PHE A 155 3.84 -9.15 -8.56
C PHE A 155 2.43 -8.80 -8.08
N MET A 156 1.93 -9.54 -7.11
CA MET A 156 0.61 -9.29 -6.50
C MET A 156 0.60 -8.03 -5.63
N TYR A 157 1.73 -7.71 -4.98
CA TYR A 157 1.91 -6.57 -4.09
C TYR A 157 2.79 -5.50 -4.75
N ARG A 158 2.27 -4.28 -4.87
CA ARG A 158 2.97 -3.10 -5.38
C ARG A 158 2.63 -1.93 -4.46
N GLY A 159 3.43 -1.83 -3.38
CA GLY A 159 3.13 -0.98 -2.25
C GLY A 159 3.75 0.42 -2.31
N TYR A 160 3.08 1.33 -1.62
CA TYR A 160 3.60 2.64 -1.25
C TYR A 160 3.29 2.87 0.23
N HIS A 161 4.34 3.13 1.00
CA HIS A 161 4.26 3.44 2.42
C HIS A 161 4.36 4.95 2.62
N LEU A 162 3.55 5.48 3.53
CA LEU A 162 3.55 6.88 3.91
C LEU A 162 3.57 7.02 5.43
N ASP A 163 4.63 7.64 5.96
CA ASP A 163 4.73 8.03 7.37
C ASP A 163 3.83 9.25 7.66
N CYS A 164 2.78 9.00 8.43
CA CYS A 164 1.86 10.03 8.90
C CYS A 164 2.09 10.42 10.37
N SER A 165 2.99 9.72 11.07
CA SER A 165 3.33 10.01 12.46
C SER A 165 4.30 11.17 12.57
N ARG A 166 5.48 11.04 11.95
CA ARG A 166 6.50 12.10 12.04
C ARG A 166 6.03 13.38 11.33
N HIS A 167 5.16 13.23 10.31
CA HIS A 167 4.45 14.35 9.67
C HIS A 167 2.97 14.02 9.49
N PHE A 168 2.08 14.85 10.05
CA PHE A 168 0.66 14.66 9.86
C PHE A 168 0.22 15.13 8.46
N TRP A 169 -0.26 14.21 7.66
CA TRP A 169 -0.85 14.47 6.35
C TRP A 169 -2.37 14.52 6.41
N THR A 170 -3.00 15.50 5.79
CA THR A 170 -4.46 15.56 5.73
C THR A 170 -5.03 14.40 4.89
N LYS A 171 -6.27 14.01 5.17
CA LYS A 171 -6.95 12.96 4.37
C LYS A 171 -7.07 13.32 2.88
N ASP A 172 -7.14 14.63 2.56
CA ASP A 172 -7.20 15.09 1.16
C ASP A 172 -5.85 14.90 0.46
N PHE A 173 -4.75 15.08 1.16
CA PHE A 173 -3.43 14.74 0.63
C PHE A 173 -3.30 13.23 0.40
N ILE A 174 -3.75 12.40 1.35
CA ILE A 174 -3.74 10.94 1.20
C ILE A 174 -4.58 10.52 -0.02
N LYS A 175 -5.75 11.11 -0.24
CA LYS A 175 -6.56 10.83 -1.44
C LYS A 175 -5.82 11.17 -2.74
N LYS A 176 -5.04 12.27 -2.77
CA LYS A 176 -4.17 12.60 -3.92
C LYS A 176 -3.09 11.54 -4.15
N GLN A 177 -2.49 11.02 -3.07
CA GLN A 177 -1.54 9.90 -3.19
C GLN A 177 -2.22 8.65 -3.76
N LEU A 178 -3.42 8.30 -3.29
CA LEU A 178 -4.21 7.18 -3.79
C LEU A 178 -4.57 7.35 -5.28
N ASP A 179 -4.84 8.58 -5.75
CA ASP A 179 -5.06 8.86 -7.17
C ASP A 179 -3.80 8.63 -8.01
N ALA A 180 -2.64 9.04 -7.51
CA ALA A 180 -1.35 8.80 -8.15
C ALA A 180 -1.01 7.29 -8.16
N MET A 181 -1.20 6.60 -7.05
CA MET A 181 -1.04 5.16 -6.96
C MET A 181 -1.93 4.43 -7.99
N ALA A 182 -3.19 4.79 -8.08
CA ALA A 182 -4.13 4.23 -9.05
C ALA A 182 -3.65 4.45 -10.49
N TYR A 183 -3.20 5.66 -10.83
CA TYR A 183 -2.69 5.99 -12.15
C TYR A 183 -1.52 5.10 -12.60
N PHE A 184 -0.63 4.76 -11.65
CA PHE A 184 0.51 3.86 -11.87
C PHE A 184 0.22 2.39 -11.52
N LYS A 185 -1.04 2.02 -11.26
CA LYS A 185 -1.48 0.65 -10.95
C LYS A 185 -0.82 0.05 -9.70
N MET A 186 -0.43 0.88 -8.73
CA MET A 186 -0.06 0.43 -7.39
C MET A 186 -1.31 0.01 -6.63
N ASN A 187 -1.21 -0.99 -5.76
CA ASN A 187 -2.40 -1.62 -5.20
C ASN A 187 -2.40 -1.80 -3.68
N VAL A 188 -1.34 -1.42 -2.98
CA VAL A 188 -1.30 -1.44 -1.52
C VAL A 188 -0.79 -0.10 -0.99
N PHE A 189 -1.61 0.58 -0.21
CA PHE A 189 -1.23 1.75 0.56
C PHE A 189 -0.91 1.32 1.99
N HIS A 190 0.37 1.34 2.36
CA HIS A 190 0.83 1.06 3.70
C HIS A 190 0.79 2.36 4.52
N TRP A 191 -0.12 2.41 5.46
CA TRP A 191 -0.40 3.61 6.24
C TRP A 191 0.24 3.51 7.61
N HIS A 192 1.38 4.18 7.79
CA HIS A 192 2.10 4.27 9.06
C HIS A 192 1.43 5.33 9.93
N LEU A 193 0.60 4.87 10.85
CA LEU A 193 -0.34 5.70 11.61
C LEU A 193 0.18 6.17 12.94
N VAL A 194 1.17 5.49 13.50
CA VAL A 194 1.62 5.71 14.88
C VAL A 194 3.12 5.52 14.99
N ASP A 195 3.77 6.35 15.80
CA ASP A 195 5.19 6.34 16.12
C ASP A 195 5.46 7.48 17.11
N GLY A 196 6.66 7.61 17.67
CA GLY A 196 7.05 8.66 18.59
C GLY A 196 6.77 10.10 18.13
N GLY A 197 6.54 10.32 16.83
CA GLY A 197 6.13 11.62 16.27
C GLY A 197 4.70 12.03 16.61
N GLY A 198 3.87 11.06 16.98
CA GLY A 198 2.50 11.24 17.44
C GLY A 198 1.57 10.12 16.99
N TRP A 199 0.58 9.83 17.80
CA TRP A 199 -0.48 8.88 17.50
C TRP A 199 -1.55 9.51 16.59
N ARG A 200 -1.86 8.89 15.42
CA ARG A 200 -2.70 9.51 14.39
C ARG A 200 -4.06 8.85 14.18
N MET A 201 -4.39 7.80 14.91
CA MET A 201 -5.65 7.08 14.76
C MET A 201 -6.53 7.25 16.02
N GLU A 202 -7.79 7.66 15.85
CA GLU A 202 -8.75 7.65 16.95
C GLU A 202 -9.00 6.22 17.43
N VAL A 203 -8.75 5.97 18.71
CA VAL A 203 -9.06 4.72 19.42
C VAL A 203 -10.01 5.03 20.56
N LYS A 204 -11.24 4.56 20.46
CA LYS A 204 -12.30 4.92 21.43
C LYS A 204 -12.01 4.40 22.83
N LYS A 205 -11.41 3.22 22.92
CA LYS A 205 -11.06 2.61 24.20
C LYS A 205 -9.87 3.30 24.88
N TYR A 206 -9.02 3.95 24.14
CA TYR A 206 -7.82 4.62 24.63
C TYR A 206 -7.74 6.08 24.14
N PRO A 207 -8.66 6.96 24.62
CA PRO A 207 -8.78 8.32 24.08
C PRO A 207 -7.57 9.20 24.34
N LEU A 208 -6.77 8.94 25.40
CA LEU A 208 -5.57 9.72 25.71
C LEU A 208 -4.52 9.65 24.59
N LEU A 209 -4.50 8.57 23.77
CA LEU A 209 -3.59 8.47 22.64
C LEU A 209 -3.70 9.69 21.71
N VAL A 210 -4.91 10.09 21.33
CA VAL A 210 -5.10 11.26 20.46
C VAL A 210 -5.22 12.57 21.24
N GLN A 211 -5.70 12.53 22.48
CA GLN A 211 -5.84 13.73 23.30
C GLN A 211 -4.50 14.30 23.73
N GLU A 212 -3.56 13.43 24.12
CA GLU A 212 -2.28 13.81 24.70
C GLU A 212 -1.12 13.78 23.68
N THR A 213 -1.18 12.94 22.63
CA THR A 213 -0.01 12.70 21.78
C THR A 213 -0.23 12.94 20.29
N ALA A 214 -1.42 13.39 19.86
CA ALA A 214 -1.66 13.74 18.46
C ALA A 214 -0.99 15.07 18.03
N TYR A 215 -0.53 15.87 18.98
CA TYR A 215 0.13 17.15 18.71
C TYR A 215 1.46 17.22 19.45
N ARG A 216 2.39 18.03 18.92
CA ARG A 216 3.70 18.32 19.53
C ARG A 216 4.08 19.78 19.34
N THR A 217 5.07 20.25 20.06
CA THR A 217 5.48 21.66 20.10
C THR A 217 6.21 22.16 18.86
N GLN A 218 6.73 21.27 18.02
CA GLN A 218 7.48 21.63 16.80
C GLN A 218 7.03 20.84 15.59
N SER A 219 6.95 21.50 14.43
CA SER A 219 6.62 20.85 13.16
C SER A 219 7.76 19.98 12.61
N SER A 220 9.02 20.43 12.77
CA SER A 220 10.18 19.65 12.37
C SER A 220 10.39 18.48 13.33
N TRP A 221 10.33 17.26 12.79
CA TRP A 221 10.58 16.05 13.55
C TRP A 221 11.96 16.02 14.18
N ASP A 222 13.03 16.25 13.39
CA ASP A 222 14.40 16.19 13.88
C ASP A 222 14.66 17.19 15.01
N ARG A 223 14.17 18.44 14.85
CA ARG A 223 14.32 19.46 15.88
C ARG A 223 13.58 19.07 17.15
N TRP A 224 12.37 18.57 17.00
CA TRP A 224 11.58 18.12 18.16
C TRP A 224 12.24 16.93 18.84
N TRP A 225 12.71 15.93 18.06
CA TRP A 225 13.35 14.72 18.60
C TRP A 225 14.66 15.03 19.34
N MET A 226 15.45 15.96 18.82
CA MET A 226 16.74 16.37 19.41
C MET A 226 16.59 17.41 20.54
N ASP A 227 15.38 17.93 20.76
CA ASP A 227 15.12 18.90 21.83
C ASP A 227 15.04 18.17 23.17
N LYS A 228 15.85 18.59 24.14
CA LYS A 228 15.86 18.01 25.50
C LYS A 228 14.56 18.29 26.25
N ASP A 229 13.90 19.39 25.90
CA ASP A 229 12.62 19.81 26.48
C ASP A 229 11.44 19.42 25.58
N ARG A 230 11.63 18.43 24.69
CA ARG A 230 10.57 17.95 23.82
C ARG A 230 9.38 17.46 24.61
N HIS A 231 8.20 17.88 24.20
CA HIS A 231 6.95 17.38 24.78
C HIS A 231 5.82 17.40 23.76
N TYR A 232 4.84 16.55 23.98
CA TYR A 232 3.57 16.61 23.27
C TYR A 232 2.81 17.85 23.71
N ALA A 233 1.85 18.27 22.90
CA ALA A 233 1.08 19.47 23.09
C ALA A 233 -0.41 19.18 22.91
N HIS A 234 -1.27 20.00 23.49
CA HIS A 234 -2.69 19.96 23.18
C HIS A 234 -3.00 20.81 21.93
N LYS A 235 -4.07 20.44 21.22
CA LYS A 235 -4.49 21.17 20.00
C LYS A 235 -4.62 22.68 20.19
N ALA A 236 -5.01 23.14 21.37
CA ALA A 236 -5.23 24.54 21.69
C ALA A 236 -3.93 25.31 22.01
N ASP A 237 -2.81 24.63 22.18
CA ASP A 237 -1.56 25.25 22.57
C ASP A 237 -0.97 26.06 21.41
N LYS A 238 -0.39 27.20 21.74
CA LYS A 238 0.25 28.06 20.74
C LYS A 238 1.41 27.33 20.08
N GLY A 239 1.34 27.18 18.75
CA GLY A 239 2.38 26.52 17.97
C GLY A 239 2.27 25.00 17.91
N ALA A 240 1.20 24.42 18.46
CA ALA A 240 0.94 22.99 18.36
C ALA A 240 0.89 22.53 16.90
N TYR A 241 1.63 21.48 16.58
CA TYR A 241 1.69 20.87 15.27
C TYR A 241 1.27 19.40 15.36
N GLY A 242 0.37 18.99 14.50
CA GLY A 242 -0.10 17.61 14.43
C GLY A 242 -1.55 17.48 13.98
N GLY A 243 -2.14 16.39 14.34
CA GLY A 243 -3.52 16.01 14.03
C GLY A 243 -3.70 14.51 14.15
N TYR A 244 -4.93 14.06 13.96
CA TYR A 244 -5.27 12.65 13.89
C TYR A 244 -6.46 12.43 12.97
N TYR A 245 -6.67 11.19 12.57
CA TYR A 245 -7.82 10.75 11.79
C TYR A 245 -8.87 10.18 12.72
N THR A 246 -10.09 10.70 12.63
CA THR A 246 -11.25 10.07 13.25
C THR A 246 -11.53 8.72 12.60
N GLN A 247 -12.26 7.84 13.29
CA GLN A 247 -12.66 6.57 12.67
C GLN A 247 -13.46 6.77 11.39
N GLU A 248 -14.24 7.85 11.29
CA GLU A 248 -14.96 8.20 10.06
C GLU A 248 -14.02 8.67 8.93
N ASP A 249 -12.97 9.43 9.26
CA ASP A 249 -11.93 9.79 8.27
C ASP A 249 -11.23 8.55 7.72
N ILE A 250 -10.90 7.59 8.60
CA ILE A 250 -10.29 6.31 8.20
C ILE A 250 -11.22 5.53 7.27
N LYS A 251 -12.49 5.36 7.64
CA LYS A 251 -13.49 4.69 6.79
C LYS A 251 -13.65 5.36 5.44
N GLU A 252 -13.57 6.69 5.40
CA GLU A 252 -13.63 7.47 4.15
C GLU A 252 -12.42 7.17 3.26
N VAL A 253 -11.21 7.19 3.80
CA VAL A 253 -9.96 6.88 3.07
C VAL A 253 -9.97 5.43 2.58
N VAL A 254 -10.33 4.47 3.43
CA VAL A 254 -10.41 3.04 3.08
C VAL A 254 -11.43 2.81 1.95
N ARG A 255 -12.58 3.46 1.99
CA ARG A 255 -13.57 3.38 0.90
C ARG A 255 -13.03 3.99 -0.39
N TYR A 256 -12.40 5.16 -0.32
CA TYR A 256 -11.81 5.86 -1.46
C TYR A 256 -10.70 5.04 -2.13
N ALA A 257 -9.87 4.37 -1.34
CA ALA A 257 -8.85 3.44 -1.81
C ALA A 257 -9.48 2.20 -2.50
N ALA A 258 -10.51 1.61 -1.88
CA ALA A 258 -11.20 0.44 -2.42
C ALA A 258 -11.86 0.72 -3.79
N GLU A 259 -12.40 1.94 -4.02
CA GLU A 259 -12.92 2.37 -5.32
C GLU A 259 -11.84 2.46 -6.40
N ARG A 260 -10.57 2.48 -6.02
CA ARG A 260 -9.37 2.47 -6.88
C ARG A 260 -8.64 1.14 -6.89
N HIS A 261 -9.24 0.11 -6.30
CA HIS A 261 -8.66 -1.22 -6.15
C HIS A 261 -7.32 -1.20 -5.40
N ILE A 262 -7.19 -0.30 -4.41
CA ILE A 262 -6.05 -0.19 -3.51
C ILE A 262 -6.48 -0.72 -2.14
N GLU A 263 -5.73 -1.71 -1.63
CA GLU A 263 -5.86 -2.18 -0.25
C GLU A 263 -5.12 -1.24 0.69
N VAL A 264 -5.69 -0.93 1.84
CA VAL A 264 -5.02 -0.13 2.88
C VAL A 264 -4.50 -1.05 3.96
N LEU A 265 -3.19 -1.17 4.06
CA LEU A 265 -2.47 -1.91 5.10
C LEU A 265 -2.20 -0.96 6.27
N PRO A 266 -2.86 -1.11 7.42
CA PRO A 266 -2.56 -0.30 8.60
C PRO A 266 -1.31 -0.80 9.30
N GLU A 267 -0.49 0.13 9.80
CA GLU A 267 0.62 -0.15 10.68
C GLU A 267 0.40 0.49 12.04
N ILE A 268 0.57 -0.33 13.08
CA ILE A 268 0.54 0.04 14.49
C ILE A 268 1.82 -0.48 15.12
N GLU A 269 2.70 0.43 15.51
CA GLU A 269 4.00 0.09 16.08
C GLU A 269 3.88 -0.62 17.43
N LEU A 270 4.46 -1.81 17.48
CA LEU A 270 4.50 -2.69 18.66
C LEU A 270 5.74 -3.60 18.60
N PRO A 271 6.53 -3.76 19.63
CA PRO A 271 6.48 -3.05 20.90
C PRO A 271 7.37 -1.80 20.94
N GLY A 272 8.19 -1.56 19.91
CA GLY A 272 9.05 -0.39 19.74
C GLY A 272 8.29 0.83 19.23
N HIS A 273 8.99 1.93 18.99
CA HIS A 273 8.44 3.18 18.45
C HIS A 273 7.16 3.67 19.15
N SER A 274 7.03 3.39 20.46
CA SER A 274 5.83 3.60 21.28
C SER A 274 5.99 4.73 22.30
N ASP A 275 6.81 5.75 22.04
CA ASP A 275 6.99 6.92 22.94
C ASP A 275 5.66 7.56 23.29
N GLU A 276 4.76 7.71 22.31
CA GLU A 276 3.45 8.31 22.47
C GLU A 276 2.54 7.46 23.35
N VAL A 277 2.63 6.13 23.26
CA VAL A 277 1.91 5.21 24.14
C VAL A 277 2.48 5.29 25.55
N CYS A 278 3.80 5.25 25.69
CA CYS A 278 4.49 5.36 26.98
C CYS A 278 4.27 6.72 27.66
N PHE A 279 3.96 7.76 26.88
CA PHE A 279 3.54 9.07 27.41
C PHE A 279 2.10 9.04 27.91
N ALA A 280 1.16 8.60 27.09
CA ALA A 280 -0.27 8.62 27.41
C ALA A 280 -0.66 7.57 28.48
N TYR A 281 0.05 6.43 28.51
CA TYR A 281 -0.18 5.29 29.42
C TYR A 281 1.16 4.79 29.97
N PRO A 282 1.81 5.55 30.85
CA PRO A 282 3.17 5.24 31.30
C PRO A 282 3.30 3.90 32.02
N GLU A 283 2.22 3.37 32.59
CA GLU A 283 2.16 2.04 33.22
C GLU A 283 2.45 0.89 32.24
N LEU A 284 2.36 1.14 30.92
CA LEU A 284 2.68 0.17 29.88
C LEU A 284 4.20 0.11 29.55
N SER A 285 4.99 1.06 30.04
CA SER A 285 6.45 1.06 29.90
C SER A 285 7.15 0.41 31.10
N CYS A 286 8.39 -0.05 30.92
CA CYS A 286 9.19 -0.60 32.01
C CYS A 286 9.51 0.43 33.10
N ALA A 287 9.78 1.68 32.72
CA ALA A 287 10.06 2.76 33.63
C ALA A 287 8.83 3.33 34.33
N LYS A 288 7.64 3.10 33.80
CA LYS A 288 6.37 3.69 34.22
C LYS A 288 6.41 5.22 34.31
N LYS A 289 7.18 5.84 33.41
CA LYS A 289 7.38 7.29 33.32
C LYS A 289 7.51 7.70 31.86
N PRO A 290 6.89 8.84 31.46
CA PRO A 290 7.06 9.41 30.13
C PRO A 290 8.54 9.70 29.79
N TYR A 291 8.88 9.62 28.50
CA TYR A 291 10.19 9.96 27.92
C TYR A 291 11.39 9.18 28.44
N VAL A 292 11.19 8.06 29.14
CA VAL A 292 12.28 7.20 29.63
C VAL A 292 12.50 5.98 28.77
N ASN A 293 11.43 5.41 28.26
CA ASN A 293 11.48 4.29 27.32
C ASN A 293 10.62 4.61 26.09
N SER A 294 11.08 4.15 24.93
CA SER A 294 10.34 4.19 23.67
C SER A 294 9.60 2.88 23.38
N ASP A 295 9.78 1.88 24.25
CA ASP A 295 9.23 0.55 24.07
C ASP A 295 8.25 0.18 25.17
N LEU A 296 7.25 -0.60 24.80
CA LEU A 296 6.31 -1.20 25.74
C LEU A 296 6.98 -2.27 26.60
N CYS A 297 6.49 -2.42 27.83
CA CYS A 297 6.93 -3.48 28.73
C CYS A 297 6.28 -4.81 28.33
N VAL A 298 6.97 -5.63 27.54
CA VAL A 298 6.47 -6.93 27.06
C VAL A 298 6.38 -8.02 28.15
N GLY A 299 6.95 -7.77 29.34
CA GLY A 299 6.69 -8.58 30.55
C GLY A 299 5.34 -8.31 31.20
N ASN A 300 4.72 -7.16 30.94
CA ASN A 300 3.47 -6.74 31.53
C ASN A 300 2.27 -7.27 30.73
N GLU A 301 1.37 -8.04 31.35
CA GLU A 301 0.16 -8.54 30.69
C GLU A 301 -0.78 -7.43 30.23
N ALA A 302 -0.76 -6.26 30.90
CA ALA A 302 -1.54 -5.11 30.45
C ALA A 302 -1.14 -4.63 29.05
N THR A 303 0.11 -4.82 28.64
CA THR A 303 0.60 -4.50 27.29
C THR A 303 -0.11 -5.35 26.22
N TYR A 304 -0.32 -6.63 26.49
CA TYR A 304 -1.03 -7.52 25.55
C TYR A 304 -2.51 -7.14 25.46
N VAL A 305 -3.14 -6.85 26.61
CA VAL A 305 -4.54 -6.40 26.63
C VAL A 305 -4.71 -5.08 25.87
N PHE A 306 -3.76 -4.16 26.03
CA PHE A 306 -3.73 -2.90 25.30
C PHE A 306 -3.62 -3.16 23.78
N ALA A 307 -2.61 -3.92 23.36
CA ALA A 307 -2.37 -4.23 21.94
C ALA A 307 -3.58 -4.94 21.30
N GLU A 308 -4.16 -5.94 21.96
CA GLU A 308 -5.35 -6.66 21.48
C GLU A 308 -6.57 -5.74 21.32
N ASN A 309 -6.77 -4.80 22.24
CA ASN A 309 -7.87 -3.85 22.14
C ASN A 309 -7.69 -2.85 21.00
N ILE A 310 -6.45 -2.33 20.78
CA ILE A 310 -6.13 -1.48 19.62
C ILE A 310 -6.39 -2.25 18.33
N LEU A 311 -5.84 -3.46 18.22
CA LEU A 311 -5.95 -4.28 17.01
C LEU A 311 -7.41 -4.68 16.71
N LYS A 312 -8.29 -4.80 17.70
CA LYS A 312 -9.74 -4.97 17.46
C LYS A 312 -10.33 -3.78 16.72
N GLU A 313 -10.09 -2.56 17.19
CA GLU A 313 -10.59 -1.35 16.52
C GLU A 313 -9.96 -1.18 15.12
N VAL A 314 -8.68 -1.53 14.96
CA VAL A 314 -8.02 -1.57 13.64
C VAL A 314 -8.73 -2.54 12.70
N MET A 315 -9.00 -3.77 13.13
CA MET A 315 -9.66 -4.78 12.30
C MET A 315 -11.10 -4.40 11.90
N ASP A 316 -11.79 -3.60 12.73
CA ASP A 316 -13.12 -3.08 12.40
C ASP A 316 -13.09 -1.98 11.34
N LEU A 317 -11.99 -1.23 11.27
CA LEU A 317 -11.81 -0.12 10.33
C LEU A 317 -11.18 -0.56 9.01
N PHE A 318 -10.25 -1.51 9.06
CA PHE A 318 -9.45 -1.94 7.90
C PHE A 318 -9.82 -3.37 7.48
N PRO A 319 -10.28 -3.57 6.23
CA PRO A 319 -10.62 -4.91 5.73
C PRO A 319 -9.40 -5.77 5.42
N SER A 320 -8.19 -5.20 5.37
CA SER A 320 -6.95 -5.87 4.97
C SER A 320 -6.73 -7.21 5.66
N LYS A 321 -6.33 -8.21 4.91
CA LYS A 321 -5.92 -9.51 5.44
C LYS A 321 -4.69 -9.38 6.33
N PHE A 322 -3.76 -8.50 5.95
CA PHE A 322 -2.56 -8.21 6.72
C PHE A 322 -2.80 -7.04 7.67
N ILE A 323 -2.25 -7.17 8.88
CA ILE A 323 -2.11 -6.07 9.85
C ILE A 323 -0.63 -5.97 10.17
N HIS A 324 -0.04 -4.81 9.93
CA HIS A 324 1.37 -4.55 10.20
C HIS A 324 1.53 -4.07 11.64
N ILE A 325 2.47 -4.65 12.37
CA ILE A 325 2.69 -4.33 13.79
C ILE A 325 4.05 -3.62 14.03
N GLY A 326 4.74 -3.17 12.98
CA GLY A 326 6.10 -2.67 13.09
C GLY A 326 7.07 -3.78 13.48
N GLY A 327 7.54 -3.74 14.71
CA GLY A 327 8.44 -4.75 15.29
C GLY A 327 9.92 -4.43 15.16
N ASP A 328 10.22 -3.31 14.50
CA ASP A 328 11.57 -2.81 14.24
C ASP A 328 12.14 -2.01 15.40
N GLU A 329 13.44 -1.91 15.41
CA GLU A 329 14.30 -1.04 16.22
C GLU A 329 13.97 -0.96 17.73
N ALA A 330 13.31 -1.98 18.31
CA ALA A 330 13.03 -1.99 19.72
C ALA A 330 14.33 -1.93 20.56
N ASP A 331 14.46 -0.88 21.40
CA ASP A 331 15.53 -0.79 22.39
C ASP A 331 15.22 -1.69 23.59
N ARG A 332 15.64 -2.92 23.51
CA ARG A 332 15.37 -3.97 24.49
C ARG A 332 16.13 -3.81 25.82
N SER A 333 16.95 -2.77 25.97
CA SER A 333 17.83 -2.58 27.14
C SER A 333 17.05 -2.44 28.47
N ALA A 334 15.86 -1.82 28.42
CA ALA A 334 15.00 -1.72 29.59
C ALA A 334 14.44 -3.09 30.04
N TRP A 335 14.22 -4.01 29.12
CA TRP A 335 13.69 -5.35 29.43
C TRP A 335 14.71 -6.21 30.18
N GLU A 336 16.00 -5.99 29.98
CA GLU A 336 17.08 -6.69 30.69
C GLU A 336 17.05 -6.45 32.21
N LYS A 337 16.54 -5.28 32.60
CA LYS A 337 16.51 -4.83 34.02
C LYS A 337 15.09 -4.85 34.60
N CYS A 338 14.06 -4.99 33.78
CA CYS A 338 12.68 -4.95 34.24
C CYS A 338 12.28 -6.27 34.92
N PRO A 339 11.82 -6.24 36.18
CA PRO A 339 11.43 -7.46 36.90
C PRO A 339 10.35 -8.28 36.18
N LEU A 340 9.34 -7.61 35.58
CA LEU A 340 8.27 -8.28 34.84
C LEU A 340 8.79 -8.96 33.58
N CYS A 341 9.69 -8.30 32.84
CA CYS A 341 10.30 -8.90 31.64
C CYS A 341 11.18 -10.10 32.01
N GLN A 342 11.99 -9.99 33.07
CA GLN A 342 12.84 -11.08 33.56
C GLN A 342 12.00 -12.26 34.09
N GLN A 343 10.92 -12.00 34.80
CA GLN A 343 9.99 -13.03 35.23
C GLN A 343 9.38 -13.75 34.02
N LYS A 344 8.89 -13.01 33.02
CA LYS A 344 8.33 -13.59 31.77
C LYS A 344 9.36 -14.46 31.04
N MET A 345 10.61 -14.00 30.97
CA MET A 345 11.70 -14.78 30.37
C MET A 345 11.95 -16.09 31.12
N GLN A 346 11.95 -16.08 32.45
CA GLN A 346 12.12 -17.28 33.26
C GLN A 346 10.95 -18.26 33.09
N GLU A 347 9.70 -17.76 33.18
CA GLU A 347 8.49 -18.57 33.04
C GLU A 347 8.45 -19.31 31.70
N HIS A 348 8.86 -18.65 30.61
CA HIS A 348 8.84 -19.21 29.27
C HIS A 348 10.19 -19.74 28.78
N LYS A 349 11.21 -19.79 29.65
CA LYS A 349 12.56 -20.29 29.35
C LYS A 349 13.21 -19.58 28.16
N LEU A 350 12.98 -18.27 28.04
CA LEU A 350 13.55 -17.43 26.98
C LEU A 350 14.99 -17.05 27.36
N LYS A 351 15.90 -17.13 26.39
CA LYS A 351 17.35 -16.97 26.65
C LYS A 351 17.81 -15.52 26.66
N ASN A 352 17.10 -14.65 25.94
CA ASN A 352 17.46 -13.25 25.76
C ASN A 352 16.25 -12.40 25.40
N THR A 353 16.44 -11.08 25.30
CA THR A 353 15.38 -10.12 24.99
C THR A 353 14.86 -10.22 23.54
N ALA A 354 15.64 -10.77 22.60
CA ALA A 354 15.15 -11.05 21.24
C ALA A 354 14.10 -12.18 21.26
N GLU A 355 14.35 -13.25 22.04
CA GLU A 355 13.35 -14.30 22.22
C GLU A 355 12.11 -13.80 22.99
N LEU A 356 12.27 -12.81 23.87
CA LEU A 356 11.14 -12.16 24.55
C LEU A 356 10.31 -11.34 23.57
N GLN A 357 10.91 -10.59 22.65
CA GLN A 357 10.20 -9.91 21.57
C GLN A 357 9.48 -10.90 20.64
N SER A 358 10.16 -12.00 20.29
CA SER A 358 9.57 -13.08 19.51
C SER A 358 8.35 -13.69 20.20
N TYR A 359 8.40 -13.89 21.52
CA TYR A 359 7.26 -14.35 22.32
C TYR A 359 6.08 -13.35 22.23
N PHE A 360 6.37 -12.05 22.36
CA PHE A 360 5.35 -10.99 22.20
C PHE A 360 4.71 -11.07 20.80
N THR A 361 5.53 -11.05 19.76
CA THR A 361 5.08 -11.12 18.36
C THR A 361 4.20 -12.35 18.12
N HIS A 362 4.61 -13.51 18.64
CA HIS A 362 3.83 -14.75 18.50
C HIS A 362 2.47 -14.67 19.19
N ARG A 363 2.39 -14.08 20.38
CA ARG A 363 1.09 -13.88 21.06
C ARG A 363 0.16 -12.96 20.27
N ILE A 364 0.69 -11.87 19.70
CA ILE A 364 -0.08 -10.97 18.84
C ILE A 364 -0.51 -11.68 17.54
N GLU A 365 0.37 -12.49 16.95
CA GLU A 365 0.03 -13.30 15.78
C GLU A 365 -1.13 -14.26 16.06
N LEU A 366 -1.08 -15.00 17.17
CA LEU A 366 -2.17 -15.92 17.56
C LEU A 366 -3.49 -15.17 17.72
N PHE A 367 -3.44 -13.97 18.30
CA PHE A 367 -4.63 -13.13 18.42
C PHE A 367 -5.17 -12.71 17.05
N LEU A 368 -4.34 -12.23 16.13
CA LEU A 368 -4.73 -11.84 14.78
C LEU A 368 -5.26 -13.03 13.97
N ASN A 369 -4.59 -14.18 14.04
CA ASN A 369 -5.01 -15.42 13.36
C ASN A 369 -6.40 -15.88 13.82
N LYS A 370 -6.71 -15.80 15.11
CA LYS A 370 -8.03 -16.09 15.67
C LYS A 370 -9.13 -15.21 15.05
N HIS A 371 -8.78 -14.00 14.62
CA HIS A 371 -9.69 -13.06 13.96
C HIS A 371 -9.61 -13.12 12.41
N GLY A 372 -8.94 -14.15 11.86
CA GLY A 372 -8.82 -14.33 10.42
C GLY A 372 -7.87 -13.36 9.73
N ARG A 373 -6.98 -12.69 10.49
CA ARG A 373 -5.95 -11.78 9.97
C ARG A 373 -4.57 -12.43 10.01
N THR A 374 -3.65 -11.88 9.24
CA THR A 374 -2.24 -12.31 9.21
C THR A 374 -1.38 -11.16 9.71
N LEU A 375 -0.52 -11.44 10.68
CA LEU A 375 0.48 -10.49 11.15
C LEU A 375 1.50 -10.23 10.03
N MET A 376 1.90 -8.98 9.87
CA MET A 376 3.07 -8.57 9.09
C MET A 376 3.93 -7.66 9.96
N GLY A 377 5.25 -7.69 9.76
CA GLY A 377 6.17 -6.80 10.45
C GLY A 377 7.46 -6.60 9.69
N TRP A 378 8.23 -5.62 10.11
CA TRP A 378 9.58 -5.40 9.62
C TRP A 378 10.47 -6.59 9.95
N ASP A 379 11.60 -6.73 9.28
CA ASP A 379 12.37 -7.97 9.31
C ASP A 379 13.09 -8.28 10.64
N GLU A 380 13.00 -7.40 11.66
CA GLU A 380 13.40 -7.72 13.04
C GLU A 380 12.55 -8.82 13.67
N ILE A 381 11.32 -9.03 13.20
CA ILE A 381 10.46 -10.10 13.73
C ILE A 381 11.02 -11.52 13.46
N VAL A 382 12.03 -11.65 12.59
CA VAL A 382 12.72 -12.92 12.37
C VAL A 382 13.76 -13.23 13.44
N GLU A 383 14.17 -12.21 14.21
CA GLU A 383 15.12 -12.38 15.32
C GLU A 383 14.46 -13.22 16.44
N GLY A 384 15.22 -14.14 16.99
CA GLY A 384 14.68 -15.12 17.94
C GLY A 384 13.98 -16.26 17.22
N LYS A 385 12.68 -16.16 16.97
CA LYS A 385 11.91 -17.18 16.26
C LYS A 385 10.71 -16.53 15.54
N LEU A 386 10.72 -16.60 14.22
CA LEU A 386 9.61 -16.08 13.43
C LEU A 386 8.28 -16.80 13.78
N ALA A 387 7.23 -16.03 13.98
CA ALA A 387 5.89 -16.56 14.25
C ALA A 387 5.35 -17.32 13.01
N PRO A 388 4.66 -18.46 13.17
CA PRO A 388 4.42 -19.46 12.11
C PRO A 388 3.75 -18.95 10.83
N ASN A 389 2.86 -17.97 10.93
CA ASN A 389 2.11 -17.45 9.78
C ASN A 389 2.41 -15.98 9.48
N ALA A 390 3.43 -15.41 10.13
CA ALA A 390 3.77 -13.99 9.95
C ALA A 390 4.32 -13.71 8.55
N GLY A 391 3.93 -12.58 7.98
CA GLY A 391 4.56 -12.00 6.80
C GLY A 391 5.74 -11.10 7.21
N VAL A 392 6.71 -10.95 6.33
CA VAL A 392 7.94 -10.20 6.59
C VAL A 392 8.13 -9.10 5.55
N MET A 393 8.38 -7.87 6.00
CA MET A 393 8.88 -6.77 5.16
C MET A 393 10.39 -6.63 5.37
N SER A 394 11.17 -6.98 4.33
CA SER A 394 12.65 -7.05 4.41
C SER A 394 13.26 -5.70 4.03
N TRP A 395 13.61 -4.87 5.03
CA TRP A 395 14.11 -3.51 4.83
C TRP A 395 15.62 -3.35 5.05
N ARG A 396 16.22 -4.08 5.99
CA ARG A 396 17.67 -4.05 6.27
C ARG A 396 18.52 -4.67 5.16
N GLY A 397 17.88 -5.22 4.14
CA GLY A 397 18.47 -5.87 2.98
C GLY A 397 17.55 -6.98 2.47
N GLU A 398 18.09 -7.92 1.69
CA GLU A 398 17.29 -9.03 1.13
C GLU A 398 17.38 -10.32 1.95
N GLN A 399 18.41 -10.47 2.80
CA GLN A 399 18.76 -11.76 3.41
C GLN A 399 17.64 -12.31 4.30
N ASN A 400 17.07 -11.48 5.20
CA ASN A 400 15.99 -11.89 6.08
C ASN A 400 14.73 -12.28 5.30
N GLY A 401 14.43 -11.54 4.23
CA GLY A 401 13.34 -11.88 3.31
C GLY A 401 13.58 -13.20 2.57
N ILE A 402 14.81 -13.47 2.11
CA ILE A 402 15.17 -14.72 1.46
C ILE A 402 14.98 -15.91 2.43
N GLU A 403 15.41 -15.76 3.67
CA GLU A 403 15.26 -16.82 4.68
C GLU A 403 13.81 -17.08 5.03
N ALA A 404 13.01 -16.02 5.24
CA ALA A 404 11.57 -16.14 5.46
C ALA A 404 10.85 -16.78 4.26
N ALA A 405 11.20 -16.39 3.04
CA ALA A 405 10.62 -16.94 1.82
C ALA A 405 10.92 -18.44 1.64
N LYS A 406 12.13 -18.88 1.97
CA LYS A 406 12.49 -20.32 1.95
C LYS A 406 11.67 -21.15 2.95
N LEU A 407 11.20 -20.53 4.01
CA LEU A 407 10.33 -21.17 5.01
C LEU A 407 8.84 -21.08 4.63
N GLY A 408 8.50 -20.44 3.51
CA GLY A 408 7.13 -20.32 3.01
C GLY A 408 6.36 -19.11 3.57
N HIS A 409 7.02 -18.19 4.29
CA HIS A 409 6.37 -16.97 4.79
C HIS A 409 6.14 -15.95 3.67
N PRO A 410 5.00 -15.21 3.67
CA PRO A 410 4.79 -14.12 2.75
C PRO A 410 5.85 -13.01 2.95
N VAL A 411 6.48 -12.56 1.86
CA VAL A 411 7.55 -11.55 1.92
C VAL A 411 7.26 -10.40 0.98
N VAL A 412 7.44 -9.18 1.49
CA VAL A 412 7.48 -7.95 0.70
C VAL A 412 8.89 -7.38 0.79
N MET A 413 9.51 -7.13 -0.35
CA MET A 413 10.86 -6.56 -0.41
C MET A 413 10.80 -5.04 -0.31
N THR A 414 11.52 -4.48 0.67
CA THR A 414 11.60 -3.05 0.96
C THR A 414 13.02 -2.60 1.27
N PRO A 415 14.10 -3.18 0.66
CA PRO A 415 15.46 -2.89 1.10
C PRO A 415 15.78 -1.40 1.02
N VAL A 416 16.30 -0.86 2.14
CA VAL A 416 16.61 0.56 2.31
C VAL A 416 17.45 1.12 1.16
N SER A 417 18.38 0.32 0.63
CA SER A 417 19.27 0.72 -0.45
C SER A 417 18.61 0.94 -1.82
N TYR A 418 17.32 0.56 -1.97
CA TYR A 418 16.58 0.68 -3.23
C TYR A 418 15.18 1.27 -3.07
N CYS A 419 14.50 0.98 -1.96
CA CYS A 419 13.07 1.24 -1.81
C CYS A 419 12.74 2.47 -0.95
N TYR A 420 13.72 3.08 -0.27
CA TYR A 420 13.52 4.28 0.54
C TYR A 420 13.63 5.53 -0.33
N ILE A 421 12.47 6.06 -0.73
CA ILE A 421 12.37 7.18 -1.68
C ILE A 421 12.45 8.56 -1.00
N ASP A 422 12.68 8.58 0.29
CA ASP A 422 12.94 9.74 1.15
C ASP A 422 14.44 10.13 1.21
N MET A 423 15.29 9.40 0.50
CA MET A 423 16.71 9.72 0.37
C MET A 423 16.98 10.65 -0.83
N TYR A 424 18.12 11.33 -0.82
CA TYR A 424 18.54 12.18 -1.93
C TYR A 424 18.65 11.42 -3.24
N GLN A 425 18.15 11.98 -4.33
CA GLN A 425 18.28 11.40 -5.67
C GLN A 425 19.50 11.91 -6.44
N ASP A 426 20.01 13.10 -6.06
CA ASP A 426 21.24 13.72 -6.56
C ASP A 426 22.04 14.29 -5.38
N ALA A 427 22.97 15.19 -5.65
CA ALA A 427 23.80 15.84 -4.64
C ALA A 427 22.93 16.61 -3.62
N PRO A 428 23.12 16.41 -2.30
CA PRO A 428 22.28 17.00 -1.26
C PRO A 428 22.13 18.51 -1.33
N MET A 429 23.15 19.21 -1.85
CA MET A 429 23.12 20.69 -1.98
C MET A 429 22.14 21.18 -3.05
N LYS A 430 21.63 20.30 -3.92
CA LYS A 430 20.73 20.62 -5.03
C LYS A 430 19.28 20.23 -4.78
N GLU A 431 19.01 19.58 -3.67
CA GLU A 431 17.69 19.00 -3.37
C GLU A 431 17.18 19.52 -2.02
N PRO A 432 15.86 19.48 -1.78
CA PRO A 432 15.29 19.65 -0.46
C PRO A 432 15.93 18.68 0.54
N LYS A 433 15.88 19.02 1.83
CA LYS A 433 16.37 18.13 2.89
C LYS A 433 15.74 16.74 2.77
N ALA A 434 16.56 15.70 2.81
CA ALA A 434 16.18 14.30 2.77
C ALA A 434 16.72 13.54 3.99
N GLN A 435 16.29 12.29 4.17
CA GLN A 435 16.65 11.44 5.33
C GLN A 435 18.17 11.17 5.42
N GLY A 436 18.89 11.34 4.34
CA GLY A 436 20.31 11.03 4.22
C GLY A 436 20.55 9.96 3.16
N GLY A 437 21.81 9.66 2.84
CA GLY A 437 22.13 8.74 1.76
C GLY A 437 21.74 9.26 0.37
N ILE A 438 22.16 8.56 -0.68
CA ILE A 438 21.84 8.92 -2.07
C ILE A 438 21.34 7.65 -2.78
N ILE A 439 20.09 7.69 -3.26
CA ILE A 439 19.47 6.63 -4.06
C ILE A 439 18.93 7.23 -5.36
N PRO A 440 19.74 7.33 -6.42
CA PRO A 440 19.31 7.87 -7.69
C PRO A 440 18.14 7.05 -8.28
N LEU A 441 17.23 7.72 -9.00
CA LEU A 441 16.10 7.08 -9.67
C LEU A 441 16.52 5.86 -10.50
N ARG A 442 17.67 5.93 -11.20
CA ARG A 442 18.23 4.81 -11.95
C ARG A 442 18.47 3.57 -11.08
N LYS A 443 18.95 3.76 -9.85
CA LYS A 443 19.19 2.66 -8.90
C LYS A 443 17.87 2.04 -8.44
N ILE A 444 16.88 2.86 -8.08
CA ILE A 444 15.53 2.40 -7.72
C ILE A 444 14.95 1.57 -8.87
N TYR A 445 15.04 2.07 -10.11
CA TYR A 445 14.47 1.43 -11.29
C TYR A 445 15.18 0.12 -11.68
N SER A 446 16.43 -0.09 -11.24
CA SER A 446 17.20 -1.32 -11.51
C SER A 446 16.89 -2.46 -10.55
N TYR A 447 16.13 -2.21 -9.48
CA TYR A 447 15.85 -3.21 -8.46
C TYR A 447 14.86 -4.27 -8.96
N ASP A 448 15.24 -5.54 -8.80
CA ASP A 448 14.34 -6.68 -8.99
C ASP A 448 14.00 -7.30 -7.63
N PRO A 449 12.74 -7.24 -7.18
CA PRO A 449 12.36 -7.75 -5.85
C PRO A 449 12.39 -9.28 -5.73
N LEU A 450 12.60 -10.01 -6.84
CA LEU A 450 12.80 -11.45 -6.78
C LEU A 450 14.30 -11.77 -6.77
N PRO A 451 14.88 -12.10 -5.60
CA PRO A 451 16.28 -12.48 -5.47
C PRO A 451 16.65 -13.63 -6.40
N ILE A 452 17.82 -13.55 -7.04
CA ILE A 452 18.27 -14.56 -7.99
C ILE A 452 18.33 -15.97 -7.36
N THR A 453 18.62 -16.04 -6.06
CA THR A 453 18.74 -17.30 -5.31
C THR A 453 17.41 -17.99 -5.05
N LEU A 454 16.29 -17.29 -5.22
CA LEU A 454 14.95 -17.85 -5.07
C LEU A 454 14.30 -18.26 -6.39
N ARG A 455 14.86 -17.85 -7.54
CA ARG A 455 14.28 -18.14 -8.87
C ARG A 455 14.21 -19.65 -9.12
N GLY A 456 13.01 -20.11 -9.48
CA GLY A 456 12.74 -21.53 -9.74
C GLY A 456 12.64 -22.40 -8.49
N THR A 457 12.67 -21.83 -7.29
CA THR A 457 12.44 -22.52 -6.01
C THR A 457 11.01 -22.31 -5.48
N GLU A 458 10.59 -23.09 -4.49
CA GLU A 458 9.29 -22.85 -3.81
C GLU A 458 9.25 -21.48 -3.12
N GLY A 459 10.39 -20.97 -2.63
CA GLY A 459 10.49 -19.65 -2.00
C GLY A 459 10.17 -18.49 -2.95
N GLU A 460 10.25 -18.67 -4.27
CA GLU A 460 9.82 -17.66 -5.25
C GLU A 460 8.35 -17.27 -5.05
N LYS A 461 7.50 -18.26 -4.75
CA LYS A 461 6.05 -18.06 -4.56
C LYS A 461 5.73 -17.23 -3.33
N SER A 462 6.64 -17.16 -2.37
CA SER A 462 6.52 -16.39 -1.14
C SER A 462 6.78 -14.89 -1.33
N ILE A 463 7.46 -14.49 -2.43
CA ILE A 463 7.72 -13.09 -2.72
C ILE A 463 6.44 -12.45 -3.32
N LEU A 464 5.74 -11.69 -2.48
CA LEU A 464 4.52 -11.00 -2.89
C LEU A 464 4.79 -9.81 -3.83
N GLY A 465 5.93 -9.15 -3.66
CA GLY A 465 6.34 -7.99 -4.45
C GLY A 465 7.24 -7.04 -3.68
N LEU A 466 7.09 -5.73 -3.96
CA LEU A 466 7.91 -4.68 -3.36
C LEU A 466 7.05 -3.50 -2.89
N GLN A 467 7.66 -2.68 -2.03
CA GLN A 467 7.07 -1.44 -1.55
C GLN A 467 8.10 -0.32 -1.56
N ALA A 468 7.70 0.85 -2.04
CA ALA A 468 8.45 2.09 -1.83
C ALA A 468 8.08 2.67 -0.47
N CYS A 469 9.08 3.06 0.32
CA CYS A 469 8.90 3.64 1.64
C CYS A 469 9.23 5.13 1.61
N LEU A 470 8.28 5.96 2.03
CA LEU A 470 8.44 7.39 2.24
C LEU A 470 8.30 7.68 3.74
N TRP A 471 9.44 7.66 4.41
CA TRP A 471 9.53 8.11 5.78
C TRP A 471 9.59 9.64 5.81
N LYS A 472 9.17 10.21 6.89
CA LYS A 472 9.18 11.66 7.01
C LYS A 472 10.61 12.18 7.23
N ILE A 473 10.86 13.28 6.59
CA ILE A 473 12.07 14.11 6.71
C ILE A 473 11.79 15.31 7.62
#